data_32f4b8ddecec63f938f8efa1dceba818
#
_entry.id   32f4b8ddecec63f938f8efa1dceba818
#
_cell.length_a   1.000
_cell.length_b   1.000
_cell.length_c   1.000
_cell.angle_alpha   90.00
_cell.angle_beta   90.00
_cell.angle_gamma   90.00
#
_symmetry.space_group_name_H-M   'P 1'
#
loop_
_entity.id
_entity.type
_entity.pdbx_description
1 polymer ?
#
loop_
_entity_poly.entity_id
_entity_poly.type
_entity_poly.pdbx_seq_one_letter_code
_entity_poly.pdbx_strand_id
1 'polypeptide(L)'
;MCVLQLGVNGETMPVENSRLSGFFKLTVEERRNLVKQLSGIDDEHVAALSNNGELTDEDADRMIENVIGTMSLPVGIATNFVVDGQHYLIPFCLEESSVVAAASNMAKRCLKNGGFRTQNDLPLMIGQIQILDCPDFTEAQKRINESRNDIIALCNSLPSTMIKLGGGCKRIETRLIETLSGPMLILHIIVDCRDAMGANAINTMAELIAPEVERITEGRVHLKILSNLAAHRLARVEATFSPEELSNDGTRENGEKIIAGIIEAHHFAVADPFRAATHNKGVMNAISSVS
;
A
#
# COMPACT_ATOMS: atom_id res chain seq x y z
N MET A 1 10.16 -9.40 6.72
CA MET A 1 10.30 -9.88 8.11
C MET A 1 11.79 -9.92 8.41
N CYS A 2 12.33 -8.80 8.87
CA CYS A 2 13.74 -8.69 9.24
C CYS A 2 13.86 -9.18 10.69
N VAL A 3 14.37 -10.38 10.87
CA VAL A 3 14.75 -10.88 12.20
C VAL A 3 16.09 -10.23 12.51
N LEU A 4 16.13 -9.34 13.49
CA LEU A 4 17.36 -8.84 14.09
C LEU A 4 18.12 -10.03 14.71
N GLN A 5 18.99 -10.68 13.92
CA GLN A 5 20.04 -11.55 14.43
C GLN A 5 21.24 -10.67 14.74
N LEU A 6 21.31 -10.16 15.96
CA LEU A 6 22.47 -9.45 16.46
C LEU A 6 23.15 -10.32 17.52
N GLY A 7 24.15 -11.07 17.11
CA GLY A 7 25.09 -11.77 17.97
C GLY A 7 26.50 -11.45 17.56
N VAL A 8 27.30 -10.94 18.47
CA VAL A 8 28.76 -10.89 18.33
C VAL A 8 29.25 -12.34 18.33
N ASN A 9 29.82 -12.83 17.23
CA ASN A 9 30.28 -14.20 16.97
C ASN A 9 29.26 -15.20 16.37
N GLY A 10 28.11 -14.75 15.82
CA GLY A 10 27.23 -15.65 15.06
C GLY A 10 26.37 -16.62 15.92
N GLU A 11 26.42 -16.52 17.24
CA GLU A 11 25.55 -17.27 18.13
C GLU A 11 24.37 -16.38 18.58
N THR A 12 23.16 -16.81 18.23
CA THR A 12 21.92 -16.20 18.75
C THR A 12 21.78 -16.53 20.22
N MET A 13 21.89 -15.55 21.10
CA MET A 13 21.48 -15.74 22.50
C MET A 13 19.94 -15.79 22.55
N PRO A 14 19.33 -16.89 22.95
CA PRO A 14 17.88 -16.96 23.10
C PRO A 14 17.46 -16.01 24.22
N VAL A 15 16.53 -15.10 23.92
CA VAL A 15 15.89 -14.26 24.92
C VAL A 15 15.08 -15.19 25.83
N GLU A 16 15.44 -15.32 27.08
CA GLU A 16 14.80 -16.24 28.04
C GLU A 16 13.29 -15.95 28.21
N ASN A 17 12.89 -14.70 28.05
CA ASN A 17 11.48 -14.30 28.11
C ASN A 17 11.21 -13.07 27.24
N SER A 18 10.38 -13.23 26.21
CA SER A 18 9.94 -12.15 25.34
C SER A 18 8.70 -11.41 25.86
N ARG A 19 8.11 -11.83 26.99
CA ARG A 19 6.92 -11.17 27.58
C ARG A 19 7.35 -9.97 28.42
N LEU A 20 7.42 -8.81 27.80
CA LEU A 20 7.83 -7.56 28.42
C LEU A 20 6.60 -6.75 28.84
N SER A 21 6.01 -7.09 29.99
CA SER A 21 4.83 -6.39 30.52
C SER A 21 5.16 -4.94 30.83
N GLY A 22 4.39 -3.99 30.27
CA GLY A 22 4.59 -2.56 30.48
C GLY A 22 5.71 -1.93 29.63
N PHE A 23 6.32 -2.65 28.69
CA PHE A 23 7.37 -2.14 27.81
C PHE A 23 6.98 -0.84 27.09
N PHE A 24 5.73 -0.73 26.63
CA PHE A 24 5.20 0.48 25.99
C PHE A 24 5.15 1.74 26.90
N LYS A 25 5.24 1.57 28.22
CA LYS A 25 5.27 2.67 29.19
C LYS A 25 6.66 3.25 29.42
N LEU A 26 7.69 2.56 28.95
CA LEU A 26 9.07 2.97 29.06
C LEU A 26 9.39 4.08 28.03
N THR A 27 10.35 4.93 28.35
CA THR A 27 10.94 5.84 27.37
C THR A 27 11.71 5.06 26.30
N VAL A 28 12.02 5.70 25.16
CA VAL A 28 12.81 5.08 24.09
C VAL A 28 14.20 4.64 24.59
N GLU A 29 14.84 5.45 25.43
CA GLU A 29 16.13 5.10 26.04
C GLU A 29 16.04 3.88 26.97
N GLU A 30 15.04 3.82 27.84
CA GLU A 30 14.81 2.66 28.71
C GLU A 30 14.53 1.40 27.91
N ARG A 31 13.79 1.49 26.81
CA ARG A 31 13.54 0.37 25.89
C ARG A 31 14.83 -0.14 25.26
N ARG A 32 15.68 0.75 24.74
CA ARG A 32 17.00 0.39 24.19
C ARG A 32 17.85 -0.34 25.21
N ASN A 33 17.94 0.20 26.43
CA ASN A 33 18.71 -0.40 27.51
C ASN A 33 18.20 -1.80 27.88
N LEU A 34 16.88 -1.96 27.95
CA LEU A 34 16.28 -3.26 28.22
C LEU A 34 16.53 -4.27 27.08
N VAL A 35 16.38 -3.84 25.82
CA VAL A 35 16.68 -4.67 24.65
C VAL A 35 18.17 -5.06 24.63
N LYS A 36 19.08 -4.12 24.96
CA LYS A 36 20.51 -4.41 25.10
C LYS A 36 20.76 -5.52 26.13
N GLN A 37 20.18 -5.41 27.32
CA GLN A 37 20.34 -6.41 28.38
C GLN A 37 19.84 -7.81 27.99
N LEU A 38 18.72 -7.86 27.25
CA LEU A 38 18.08 -9.13 26.86
C LEU A 38 18.71 -9.75 25.64
N SER A 39 19.22 -8.98 24.69
CA SER A 39 19.74 -9.46 23.41
C SER A 39 21.27 -9.51 23.32
N GLY A 40 21.97 -8.92 24.31
CA GLY A 40 23.44 -8.90 24.35
C GLY A 40 24.09 -7.97 23.32
N ILE A 41 23.33 -7.06 22.66
CA ILE A 41 23.92 -6.04 21.77
C ILE A 41 24.81 -5.09 22.56
N ASP A 42 25.91 -4.65 21.95
CA ASP A 42 26.89 -3.76 22.57
C ASP A 42 26.50 -2.28 22.49
N ASP A 43 27.31 -1.41 23.11
CA ASP A 43 27.06 0.03 23.14
C ASP A 43 27.18 0.69 21.77
N GLU A 44 27.99 0.16 20.86
CA GLU A 44 28.13 0.68 19.50
C GLU A 44 26.84 0.48 18.71
N HIS A 45 26.23 -0.69 18.80
CA HIS A 45 24.94 -0.97 18.16
C HIS A 45 23.79 -0.15 18.76
N VAL A 46 23.80 0.06 20.09
CA VAL A 46 22.81 0.94 20.74
C VAL A 46 22.98 2.40 20.32
N ALA A 47 24.22 2.87 20.16
CA ALA A 47 24.49 4.22 19.66
C ALA A 47 24.04 4.39 18.22
N ALA A 48 24.22 3.38 17.36
CA ALA A 48 23.73 3.39 15.99
C ALA A 48 22.19 3.52 15.91
N LEU A 49 21.46 2.84 16.80
CA LEU A 49 20.00 2.97 16.92
C LEU A 49 19.54 4.36 17.40
N SER A 50 20.44 5.16 17.95
CA SER A 50 20.14 6.52 18.42
C SER A 50 20.43 7.59 17.37
N ASN A 51 21.12 7.25 16.28
CA ASN A 51 21.46 8.17 15.21
C ASN A 51 20.34 8.19 14.15
N ASN A 52 19.23 8.82 14.46
CA ASN A 52 17.99 8.84 13.71
C ASN A 52 17.81 10.09 12.83
N GLY A 53 18.89 10.81 12.53
CA GLY A 53 18.84 12.01 11.71
C GLY A 53 17.99 13.12 12.36
N GLU A 54 17.02 13.66 11.60
CA GLU A 54 16.10 14.70 12.09
C GLU A 54 14.88 14.14 12.85
N LEU A 55 14.61 12.83 12.76
CA LEU A 55 13.51 12.20 13.49
C LEU A 55 13.92 11.93 14.94
N THR A 56 13.36 12.70 15.87
CA THR A 56 13.65 12.57 17.29
C THR A 56 13.02 11.30 17.88
N ASP A 57 13.55 10.82 19.00
CA ASP A 57 12.95 9.70 19.73
C ASP A 57 11.50 10.01 20.16
N GLU A 58 11.22 11.27 20.51
CA GLU A 58 9.86 11.71 20.89
C GLU A 58 8.89 11.64 19.72
N ASP A 59 9.32 12.03 18.53
CA ASP A 59 8.49 11.94 17.33
C ASP A 59 8.27 10.48 16.92
N ALA A 60 9.32 9.66 16.95
CA ALA A 60 9.21 8.25 16.63
C ALA A 60 8.28 7.50 17.63
N ASP A 61 8.35 7.81 18.91
CA ASP A 61 7.50 7.22 19.95
C ASP A 61 6.01 7.61 19.84
N ARG A 62 5.73 8.75 19.17
CA ARG A 62 4.36 9.16 18.83
C ARG A 62 3.83 8.46 17.58
N MET A 63 4.71 7.94 16.72
CA MET A 63 4.34 7.32 15.45
C MET A 63 3.93 5.86 15.59
N ILE A 64 4.70 5.11 16.41
CA ILE A 64 4.46 3.68 16.67
C ILE A 64 4.75 3.33 18.12
N GLU A 65 4.19 2.21 18.59
CA GLU A 65 4.39 1.70 19.94
C GLU A 65 5.78 1.05 20.11
N ASN A 66 6.30 1.10 21.34
CA ASN A 66 7.52 0.39 21.77
C ASN A 66 8.78 0.73 20.97
N VAL A 67 8.92 1.99 20.57
CA VAL A 67 10.10 2.46 19.82
C VAL A 67 11.38 2.22 20.61
N ILE A 68 12.41 1.70 19.92
CA ILE A 68 13.78 1.55 20.43
C ILE A 68 14.80 2.32 19.60
N GLY A 69 14.40 2.84 18.45
CA GLY A 69 15.24 3.59 17.53
C GLY A 69 14.60 3.76 16.17
N THR A 70 15.36 4.32 15.24
CA THR A 70 15.00 4.52 13.86
C THR A 70 16.00 3.85 12.93
N MET A 71 15.56 3.49 11.74
CA MET A 71 16.43 2.97 10.68
C MET A 71 16.42 3.94 9.51
N SER A 72 17.60 4.46 9.17
CA SER A 72 17.74 5.38 8.03
C SER A 72 17.87 4.62 6.73
N LEU A 73 17.16 5.08 5.70
CA LEU A 73 17.29 4.60 4.33
C LEU A 73 17.82 5.74 3.44
N PRO A 74 18.69 5.44 2.44
CA PRO A 74 19.12 6.43 1.46
C PRO A 74 17.93 6.97 0.65
N VAL A 75 17.94 8.29 0.39
CA VAL A 75 17.00 8.93 -0.53
C VAL A 75 17.76 9.37 -1.77
N GLY A 76 17.42 8.78 -2.92
CA GLY A 76 17.95 9.16 -4.23
C GLY A 76 16.91 9.91 -5.05
N ILE A 77 17.36 10.54 -6.14
CA ILE A 77 16.48 11.24 -7.09
C ILE A 77 16.58 10.57 -8.46
N ALA A 78 15.46 10.05 -8.95
CA ALA A 78 15.33 9.64 -10.34
C ALA A 78 15.00 10.86 -11.22
N THR A 79 15.69 10.95 -12.34
CA THR A 79 15.67 12.09 -13.27
C THR A 79 15.07 11.71 -14.61
N ASN A 80 14.93 12.69 -15.51
CA ASN A 80 14.43 12.54 -16.88
C ASN A 80 12.92 12.21 -16.98
N PHE A 81 12.18 12.27 -15.90
CA PHE A 81 10.74 12.03 -15.95
C PHE A 81 10.01 13.23 -16.53
N VAL A 82 9.29 12.98 -17.62
CA VAL A 82 8.26 13.88 -18.17
C VAL A 82 6.95 13.12 -18.13
N VAL A 83 5.99 13.64 -17.38
CA VAL A 83 4.67 13.04 -17.20
C VAL A 83 3.62 14.07 -17.63
N ASP A 84 2.79 13.72 -18.58
CA ASP A 84 1.76 14.59 -19.18
C ASP A 84 2.33 15.98 -19.59
N GLY A 85 3.53 15.97 -20.15
CA GLY A 85 4.24 17.17 -20.63
C GLY A 85 4.96 18.00 -19.56
N GLN A 86 4.90 17.59 -18.29
CA GLN A 86 5.59 18.27 -17.18
C GLN A 86 6.81 17.49 -16.71
N HIS A 87 7.88 18.20 -16.33
CA HIS A 87 9.10 17.61 -15.79
C HIS A 87 8.99 17.36 -14.29
N TYR A 88 9.46 16.19 -13.85
CA TYR A 88 9.48 15.78 -12.44
C TYR A 88 10.84 15.24 -12.05
N LEU A 89 11.21 15.50 -10.80
CA LEU A 89 12.27 14.79 -10.06
C LEU A 89 11.57 13.87 -9.08
N ILE A 90 11.82 12.55 -9.20
CA ILE A 90 11.10 11.57 -8.40
C ILE A 90 12.02 11.09 -7.25
N PRO A 91 11.67 11.33 -5.98
CA PRO A 91 12.41 10.79 -4.85
C PRO A 91 12.16 9.29 -4.72
N PHE A 92 13.24 8.55 -4.45
CA PHE A 92 13.25 7.12 -4.16
C PHE A 92 13.92 6.89 -2.82
N CYS A 93 13.24 6.24 -1.90
CA CYS A 93 13.76 5.86 -0.59
C CYS A 93 13.96 4.35 -0.55
N LEU A 94 15.22 3.88 -0.68
CA LEU A 94 15.55 2.46 -0.70
C LEU A 94 17.04 2.21 -0.45
N GLU A 95 17.37 0.98 -0.10
CA GLU A 95 18.75 0.51 0.12
C GLU A 95 19.36 -0.21 -1.11
N GLU A 96 18.54 -0.58 -2.12
CA GLU A 96 19.01 -1.38 -3.25
C GLU A 96 19.65 -0.52 -4.35
N SER A 97 20.85 -0.89 -4.75
CA SER A 97 21.56 -0.23 -5.83
C SER A 97 20.87 -0.42 -7.20
N SER A 98 21.17 0.46 -8.15
CA SER A 98 20.73 0.42 -9.54
C SER A 98 19.26 0.74 -9.82
N VAL A 99 18.35 0.70 -8.86
CA VAL A 99 16.92 0.96 -9.08
C VAL A 99 16.69 2.39 -9.57
N VAL A 100 17.28 3.39 -8.89
CA VAL A 100 17.18 4.81 -9.27
C VAL A 100 17.81 5.06 -10.65
N ALA A 101 18.96 4.44 -10.91
CA ALA A 101 19.66 4.56 -12.19
C ALA A 101 18.86 3.93 -13.34
N ALA A 102 18.26 2.76 -13.12
CA ALA A 102 17.42 2.08 -14.10
C ALA A 102 16.15 2.90 -14.43
N ALA A 103 15.47 3.43 -13.41
CA ALA A 103 14.31 4.30 -13.58
C ALA A 103 14.67 5.55 -14.39
N SER A 104 15.76 6.25 -14.04
CA SER A 104 16.24 7.44 -14.75
C SER A 104 16.65 7.15 -16.21
N ASN A 105 17.28 5.99 -16.45
CA ASN A 105 17.68 5.58 -17.80
C ASN A 105 16.47 5.28 -18.68
N MET A 106 15.50 4.54 -18.20
CA MET A 106 14.29 4.24 -18.96
C MET A 106 13.44 5.50 -19.20
N ALA A 107 13.32 6.37 -18.20
CA ALA A 107 12.67 7.67 -18.39
C ALA A 107 13.34 8.50 -19.49
N LYS A 108 14.68 8.51 -19.54
CA LYS A 108 15.43 9.20 -20.61
C LYS A 108 15.11 8.65 -22.02
N ARG A 109 14.94 7.33 -22.15
CA ARG A 109 14.71 6.66 -23.44
C ARG A 109 13.35 6.95 -24.07
N CYS A 110 12.34 7.35 -23.30
CA CYS A 110 11.03 7.73 -23.83
C CYS A 110 10.85 9.25 -24.06
N LEU A 111 11.81 10.08 -23.68
CA LEU A 111 11.68 11.55 -23.74
C LEU A 111 11.33 12.08 -25.13
N LYS A 112 12.00 11.59 -26.18
CA LYS A 112 11.74 12.05 -27.56
C LYS A 112 10.36 11.70 -28.07
N ASN A 113 9.71 10.71 -27.44
CA ASN A 113 8.34 10.28 -27.75
C ASN A 113 7.30 10.93 -26.81
N GLY A 114 7.68 11.94 -26.05
CA GLY A 114 6.79 12.72 -25.18
C GLY A 114 6.74 12.28 -23.73
N GLY A 115 7.59 11.32 -23.32
CA GLY A 115 7.63 10.81 -21.95
C GLY A 115 6.44 9.88 -21.62
N PHE A 116 5.93 10.01 -20.42
CA PHE A 116 4.82 9.22 -19.89
C PHE A 116 3.51 9.99 -20.03
N ARG A 117 2.45 9.27 -20.42
CA ARG A 117 1.06 9.75 -20.42
C ARG A 117 0.27 9.00 -19.40
N THR A 118 -0.55 9.69 -18.61
CA THR A 118 -1.32 9.07 -17.54
C THR A 118 -2.82 9.12 -17.80
N GLN A 119 -3.50 8.12 -17.27
CA GLN A 119 -4.96 8.08 -17.17
C GLN A 119 -5.33 7.52 -15.80
N ASN A 120 -6.05 8.30 -15.02
CA ASN A 120 -6.46 7.94 -13.66
C ASN A 120 -7.96 7.71 -13.59
N ASP A 121 -8.36 6.70 -12.82
CA ASP A 121 -9.75 6.54 -12.41
C ASP A 121 -10.14 7.59 -11.37
N LEU A 122 -11.44 7.69 -11.09
CA LEU A 122 -11.92 8.46 -9.94
C LEU A 122 -11.35 7.86 -8.63
N PRO A 123 -11.12 8.69 -7.59
CA PRO A 123 -10.52 8.26 -6.33
C PRO A 123 -11.51 7.47 -5.45
N LEU A 124 -12.04 6.37 -5.98
CA LEU A 124 -13.06 5.54 -5.34
C LEU A 124 -12.41 4.39 -4.56
N MET A 125 -12.70 4.34 -3.26
CA MET A 125 -12.29 3.26 -2.37
C MET A 125 -13.50 2.46 -1.90
N ILE A 126 -13.25 1.22 -1.47
CA ILE A 126 -14.27 0.27 -1.06
C ILE A 126 -14.23 0.07 0.45
N GLY A 127 -15.36 0.29 1.12
CA GLY A 127 -15.59 -0.22 2.48
C GLY A 127 -16.43 -1.48 2.42
N GLN A 128 -16.09 -2.49 3.24
CA GLN A 128 -16.77 -3.77 3.30
C GLN A 128 -17.47 -3.95 4.63
N ILE A 129 -18.71 -4.40 4.61
CA ILE A 129 -19.50 -4.76 5.77
C ILE A 129 -19.90 -6.22 5.62
N GLN A 130 -19.43 -7.06 6.53
CA GLN A 130 -19.72 -8.48 6.57
C GLN A 130 -21.01 -8.72 7.35
N ILE A 131 -21.99 -9.36 6.70
CA ILE A 131 -23.31 -9.64 7.27
C ILE A 131 -23.49 -11.15 7.33
N LEU A 132 -23.77 -11.65 8.52
CA LEU A 132 -23.90 -13.05 8.87
C LEU A 132 -25.29 -13.32 9.43
N ASP A 133 -25.64 -14.60 9.56
CA ASP A 133 -26.82 -15.07 10.30
C ASP A 133 -28.14 -14.47 9.77
N CYS A 134 -28.22 -14.08 8.50
CA CYS A 134 -29.47 -13.64 7.90
C CYS A 134 -30.47 -14.81 7.80
N PRO A 135 -31.74 -14.61 8.16
CA PRO A 135 -32.77 -15.63 7.95
C PRO A 135 -32.93 -16.03 6.48
N ASP A 136 -32.81 -15.06 5.57
CA ASP A 136 -32.79 -15.24 4.12
C ASP A 136 -31.83 -14.22 3.49
N PHE A 137 -30.69 -14.68 2.97
CA PHE A 137 -29.68 -13.83 2.36
C PHE A 137 -30.16 -13.16 1.06
N THR A 138 -31.05 -13.79 0.30
CA THR A 138 -31.60 -13.23 -0.94
C THR A 138 -32.53 -12.07 -0.61
N GLU A 139 -33.43 -12.25 0.34
CA GLU A 139 -34.32 -11.20 0.80
C GLU A 139 -33.53 -10.06 1.47
N ALA A 140 -32.52 -10.37 2.29
CA ALA A 140 -31.62 -9.38 2.89
C ALA A 140 -30.93 -8.52 1.83
N GLN A 141 -30.41 -9.14 0.78
CA GLN A 141 -29.81 -8.43 -0.35
C GLN A 141 -30.80 -7.49 -1.06
N LYS A 142 -32.02 -7.95 -1.26
CA LYS A 142 -33.09 -7.16 -1.87
C LYS A 142 -33.44 -5.94 -1.00
N ARG A 143 -33.64 -6.13 0.31
CA ARG A 143 -33.92 -5.05 1.27
C ARG A 143 -32.82 -4.00 1.33
N ILE A 144 -31.54 -4.40 1.30
CA ILE A 144 -30.41 -3.47 1.18
C ILE A 144 -30.52 -2.64 -0.11
N ASN A 145 -30.83 -3.28 -1.25
CA ASN A 145 -30.94 -2.58 -2.52
C ASN A 145 -32.14 -1.62 -2.56
N GLU A 146 -33.24 -1.95 -1.92
CA GLU A 146 -34.40 -1.08 -1.75
C GLU A 146 -34.07 0.13 -0.85
N SER A 147 -33.28 -0.06 0.20
CA SER A 147 -32.82 0.99 1.13
C SER A 147 -31.56 1.72 0.66
N ARG A 148 -31.11 1.52 -0.58
CA ARG A 148 -29.85 2.06 -1.12
C ARG A 148 -29.66 3.55 -0.85
N ASN A 149 -30.67 4.35 -1.14
CA ASN A 149 -30.58 5.81 -1.02
C ASN A 149 -30.46 6.26 0.44
N ASP A 150 -31.14 5.58 1.35
CA ASP A 150 -31.11 5.88 2.79
C ASP A 150 -29.73 5.51 3.37
N ILE A 151 -29.17 4.38 2.98
CA ILE A 151 -27.82 3.96 3.37
C ILE A 151 -26.77 4.96 2.87
N ILE A 152 -26.84 5.39 1.60
CA ILE A 152 -25.93 6.40 1.04
C ILE A 152 -26.09 7.74 1.77
N ALA A 153 -27.32 8.17 2.05
CA ALA A 153 -27.58 9.39 2.77
C ALA A 153 -27.01 9.34 4.20
N LEU A 154 -27.18 8.20 4.87
CA LEU A 154 -26.62 7.98 6.21
C LEU A 154 -25.08 8.01 6.20
N CYS A 155 -24.41 7.35 5.25
CA CYS A 155 -22.95 7.47 5.07
C CYS A 155 -22.51 8.93 4.94
N ASN A 156 -23.26 9.72 4.17
CA ASN A 156 -22.91 11.11 3.86
C ASN A 156 -23.40 12.13 4.90
N SER A 157 -24.05 11.69 5.98
CA SER A 157 -24.46 12.55 7.09
C SER A 157 -23.29 12.96 8.00
N LEU A 158 -22.13 12.30 7.89
CA LEU A 158 -20.95 12.62 8.69
C LEU A 158 -20.39 14.01 8.36
N PRO A 159 -20.04 14.81 9.37
CA PRO A 159 -19.42 16.12 9.17
C PRO A 159 -17.94 15.92 8.74
N SER A 160 -17.70 15.79 7.44
CA SER A 160 -16.38 15.52 6.87
C SER A 160 -16.00 16.58 5.83
N THR A 161 -14.74 17.03 5.87
CA THR A 161 -14.16 17.90 4.83
C THR A 161 -14.22 17.24 3.44
N MET A 162 -14.01 15.93 3.37
CA MET A 162 -14.13 15.15 2.14
C MET A 162 -15.53 15.29 1.51
N ILE A 163 -16.59 15.17 2.31
CA ILE A 163 -17.98 15.33 1.84
C ILE A 163 -18.24 16.77 1.38
N LYS A 164 -17.78 17.77 2.15
CA LYS A 164 -17.89 19.19 1.77
C LYS A 164 -17.23 19.51 0.43
N LEU A 165 -16.15 18.81 0.11
CA LEU A 165 -15.43 18.92 -1.17
C LEU A 165 -16.05 18.09 -2.30
N GLY A 166 -17.24 17.53 -2.10
CA GLY A 166 -17.97 16.75 -3.09
C GLY A 166 -17.61 15.27 -3.15
N GLY A 167 -16.81 14.76 -2.19
CA GLY A 167 -16.55 13.34 -1.98
C GLY A 167 -17.73 12.59 -1.36
N GLY A 168 -17.45 11.51 -0.62
CA GLY A 168 -18.44 10.72 0.11
C GLY A 168 -18.89 9.47 -0.62
N CYS A 169 -19.82 8.74 -0.03
CA CYS A 169 -20.38 7.51 -0.59
C CYS A 169 -21.19 7.82 -1.86
N LYS A 170 -20.85 7.17 -2.96
CA LYS A 170 -21.48 7.37 -4.28
C LYS A 170 -22.44 6.27 -4.64
N ARG A 171 -22.15 5.04 -4.25
CA ARG A 171 -23.01 3.88 -4.49
C ARG A 171 -22.72 2.77 -3.50
N ILE A 172 -23.62 1.81 -3.46
CA ILE A 172 -23.43 0.56 -2.73
C ILE A 172 -23.58 -0.62 -3.68
N GLU A 173 -22.92 -1.73 -3.34
CA GLU A 173 -22.98 -2.99 -4.05
C GLU A 173 -23.09 -4.13 -3.05
N THR A 174 -23.81 -5.20 -3.38
CA THR A 174 -23.96 -6.37 -2.51
C THR A 174 -23.43 -7.61 -3.20
N ARG A 175 -22.78 -8.49 -2.43
CA ARG A 175 -22.22 -9.76 -2.91
C ARG A 175 -22.59 -10.86 -1.93
N LEU A 176 -23.23 -11.90 -2.42
CA LEU A 176 -23.37 -13.16 -1.68
C LEU A 176 -22.17 -14.04 -2.01
N ILE A 177 -21.49 -14.51 -0.98
CA ILE A 177 -20.31 -15.37 -1.11
C ILE A 177 -20.48 -16.64 -0.29
N GLU A 178 -20.06 -17.78 -0.87
CA GLU A 178 -20.00 -19.05 -0.15
C GLU A 178 -18.63 -19.19 0.52
N THR A 179 -18.63 -19.61 1.78
CA THR A 179 -17.41 -19.82 2.55
C THR A 179 -17.45 -21.15 3.29
N LEU A 180 -16.32 -21.54 3.88
CA LEU A 180 -16.25 -22.75 4.74
C LEU A 180 -17.14 -22.66 5.99
N SER A 181 -17.51 -21.45 6.41
CA SER A 181 -18.41 -21.19 7.54
C SER A 181 -19.87 -20.95 7.11
N GLY A 182 -20.20 -21.21 5.85
CA GLY A 182 -21.51 -20.97 5.26
C GLY A 182 -21.57 -19.68 4.45
N PRO A 183 -22.76 -19.31 3.95
CA PRO A 183 -22.95 -18.12 3.14
C PRO A 183 -22.76 -16.84 3.96
N MET A 184 -22.27 -15.79 3.29
CA MET A 184 -22.11 -14.46 3.85
C MET A 184 -22.58 -13.43 2.86
N LEU A 185 -23.30 -12.42 3.31
CA LEU A 185 -23.65 -11.25 2.50
C LEU A 185 -22.67 -10.13 2.79
N ILE A 186 -22.03 -9.63 1.76
CA ILE A 186 -21.07 -8.53 1.86
C ILE A 186 -21.68 -7.29 1.23
N LEU A 187 -21.80 -6.22 1.99
CA LEU A 187 -22.17 -4.90 1.50
C LEU A 187 -20.88 -4.09 1.25
N HIS A 188 -20.71 -3.61 0.04
CA HIS A 188 -19.68 -2.65 -0.32
C HIS A 188 -20.27 -1.24 -0.35
N ILE A 189 -19.65 -0.30 0.34
CA ILE A 189 -19.83 1.13 0.14
C ILE A 189 -18.69 1.64 -0.73
N ILE A 190 -19.02 2.34 -1.81
CA ILE A 190 -18.05 2.90 -2.75
C ILE A 190 -17.95 4.39 -2.50
N VAL A 191 -16.80 4.81 -1.99
CA VAL A 191 -16.59 6.15 -1.44
C VAL A 191 -15.57 6.91 -2.26
N ASP A 192 -15.95 8.09 -2.72
CA ASP A 192 -15.03 9.06 -3.32
C ASP A 192 -14.25 9.75 -2.20
N CYS A 193 -12.98 9.41 -2.08
CA CYS A 193 -12.10 9.90 -1.02
C CYS A 193 -11.37 11.19 -1.40
N ARG A 194 -11.56 11.73 -2.61
CA ARG A 194 -10.79 12.86 -3.12
C ARG A 194 -9.29 12.58 -3.02
N ASP A 195 -8.52 13.53 -2.48
CA ASP A 195 -7.06 13.41 -2.33
C ASP A 195 -6.64 12.61 -1.09
N ALA A 196 -7.60 12.21 -0.25
CA ALA A 196 -7.29 11.40 0.93
C ALA A 196 -7.07 9.92 0.57
N MET A 197 -6.27 9.22 1.38
CA MET A 197 -6.19 7.76 1.33
C MET A 197 -7.55 7.13 1.67
N GLY A 198 -8.26 7.67 2.66
CA GLY A 198 -9.66 7.42 2.93
C GLY A 198 -9.97 6.38 4.02
N ALA A 199 -8.98 5.67 4.57
CA ALA A 199 -9.21 4.55 5.49
C ALA A 199 -10.11 4.91 6.68
N ASN A 200 -9.77 5.97 7.42
CA ASN A 200 -10.54 6.37 8.60
C ASN A 200 -11.97 6.80 8.25
N ALA A 201 -12.14 7.55 7.17
CA ALA A 201 -13.45 8.00 6.73
C ALA A 201 -14.36 6.82 6.33
N ILE A 202 -13.82 5.86 5.60
CA ILE A 202 -14.53 4.66 5.15
C ILE A 202 -14.92 3.78 6.35
N ASN A 203 -13.98 3.52 7.26
CA ASN A 203 -14.25 2.73 8.45
C ASN A 203 -15.33 3.41 9.33
N THR A 204 -15.26 4.73 9.49
CA THR A 204 -16.28 5.49 10.23
C THR A 204 -17.66 5.40 9.56
N MET A 205 -17.72 5.48 8.22
CA MET A 205 -18.98 5.29 7.49
C MET A 205 -19.52 3.87 7.67
N ALA A 206 -18.67 2.86 7.58
CA ALA A 206 -19.07 1.47 7.75
C ALA A 206 -19.58 1.17 9.16
N GLU A 207 -18.95 1.74 10.19
CA GLU A 207 -19.43 1.66 11.58
C GLU A 207 -20.77 2.37 11.77
N LEU A 208 -20.93 3.54 11.16
CA LEU A 208 -22.16 4.33 11.27
C LEU A 208 -23.39 3.60 10.71
N ILE A 209 -23.25 2.94 9.57
CA ILE A 209 -24.38 2.28 8.91
C ILE A 209 -24.65 0.86 9.42
N ALA A 210 -23.72 0.26 10.16
CA ALA A 210 -23.83 -1.13 10.62
C ALA A 210 -25.15 -1.42 11.39
N PRO A 211 -25.60 -0.61 12.35
CA PRO A 211 -26.86 -0.87 13.06
C PRO A 211 -28.08 -0.84 12.12
N GLU A 212 -28.09 0.04 11.13
CA GLU A 212 -29.17 0.10 10.15
C GLU A 212 -29.14 -1.11 9.20
N VAL A 213 -27.96 -1.55 8.81
CA VAL A 213 -27.78 -2.76 7.99
C VAL A 213 -28.28 -4.00 8.75
N GLU A 214 -28.00 -4.14 10.05
CA GLU A 214 -28.53 -5.21 10.88
C GLU A 214 -30.06 -5.17 10.94
N ARG A 215 -30.63 -3.97 11.14
CA ARG A 215 -32.09 -3.80 11.16
C ARG A 215 -32.76 -4.19 9.85
N ILE A 216 -32.16 -3.83 8.70
CA ILE A 216 -32.68 -4.12 7.36
C ILE A 216 -32.60 -5.61 7.05
N THR A 217 -31.48 -6.26 7.40
CA THR A 217 -31.18 -7.65 7.01
C THR A 217 -31.67 -8.67 8.02
N GLU A 218 -32.02 -8.27 9.24
CA GLU A 218 -32.24 -9.13 10.39
C GLU A 218 -31.04 -10.07 10.67
N GLY A 219 -29.87 -9.71 10.15
CA GLY A 219 -28.61 -10.41 10.33
C GLY A 219 -27.70 -9.71 11.33
N ARG A 220 -26.50 -10.23 11.50
CA ARG A 220 -25.46 -9.71 12.39
C ARG A 220 -24.29 -9.18 11.57
N VAL A 221 -23.94 -7.92 11.80
CA VAL A 221 -22.72 -7.32 11.20
C VAL A 221 -21.50 -7.68 12.05
N HIS A 222 -20.44 -8.17 11.41
CA HIS A 222 -19.19 -8.51 12.08
C HIS A 222 -18.05 -7.59 11.68
N LEU A 223 -17.42 -7.78 10.51
CA LEU A 223 -16.36 -6.89 10.04
C LEU A 223 -16.92 -5.66 9.34
N LYS A 224 -16.30 -4.51 9.62
CA LYS A 224 -16.60 -3.19 9.06
C LYS A 224 -15.27 -2.53 8.75
N ILE A 225 -14.73 -2.75 7.53
CA ILE A 225 -13.36 -2.35 7.21
C ILE A 225 -13.21 -2.00 5.73
N LEU A 226 -12.30 -1.07 5.42
CA LEU A 226 -11.94 -0.79 4.03
C LEU A 226 -11.30 -2.02 3.36
N SER A 227 -11.39 -2.06 2.04
CA SER A 227 -10.62 -2.98 1.20
C SER A 227 -9.39 -2.28 0.64
N ASN A 228 -8.23 -2.93 0.77
CA ASN A 228 -7.00 -2.48 0.11
C ASN A 228 -6.96 -2.88 -1.38
N LEU A 229 -7.96 -3.62 -1.88
CA LEU A 229 -8.11 -3.90 -3.31
C LEU A 229 -8.74 -2.67 -3.99
N ALA A 230 -7.90 -1.73 -4.40
CA ALA A 230 -8.31 -0.45 -5.00
C ALA A 230 -8.75 -0.59 -6.47
N ALA A 231 -9.67 -1.53 -6.76
CA ALA A 231 -10.11 -1.85 -8.13
C ALA A 231 -10.79 -0.69 -8.88
N HIS A 232 -11.24 0.34 -8.15
CA HIS A 232 -11.89 1.53 -8.71
C HIS A 232 -11.04 2.80 -8.60
N ARG A 233 -9.73 2.65 -8.29
CA ARG A 233 -8.78 3.76 -8.15
C ARG A 233 -7.46 3.39 -8.82
N LEU A 234 -7.51 3.12 -10.11
CA LEU A 234 -6.35 2.72 -10.89
C LEU A 234 -5.68 3.92 -11.53
N ALA A 235 -4.36 3.91 -11.51
CA ALA A 235 -3.53 4.77 -12.34
C ALA A 235 -2.96 3.94 -13.50
N ARG A 236 -3.15 4.42 -14.71
CA ARG A 236 -2.61 3.83 -15.94
C ARG A 236 -1.55 4.74 -16.49
N VAL A 237 -0.52 4.16 -17.06
CA VAL A 237 0.57 4.92 -17.68
C VAL A 237 0.94 4.26 -19.00
N GLU A 238 1.20 5.10 -19.99
CA GLU A 238 1.74 4.71 -21.30
C GLU A 238 3.04 5.43 -21.58
N ALA A 239 4.00 4.72 -22.18
CA ALA A 239 5.23 5.30 -22.69
C ALA A 239 5.61 4.62 -24.01
N THR A 240 6.11 5.39 -24.97
CA THR A 240 6.57 4.89 -26.27
C THR A 240 8.08 4.97 -26.36
N PHE A 241 8.71 3.89 -26.77
CA PHE A 241 10.15 3.79 -26.98
C PHE A 241 10.42 3.49 -28.46
N SER A 242 11.13 4.36 -29.16
CA SER A 242 11.58 4.06 -30.52
C SER A 242 12.76 3.11 -30.49
N PRO A 243 12.98 2.30 -31.54
CA PRO A 243 14.13 1.41 -31.62
C PRO A 243 15.46 2.12 -31.41
N GLU A 244 15.62 3.29 -32.04
CA GLU A 244 16.84 4.09 -31.95
C GLU A 244 17.14 4.56 -30.51
N GLU A 245 16.11 4.88 -29.71
CA GLU A 245 16.29 5.28 -28.31
C GLU A 245 16.56 4.12 -27.36
N LEU A 246 16.14 2.92 -27.71
CA LEU A 246 16.47 1.69 -26.97
C LEU A 246 17.88 1.20 -27.28
N SER A 247 18.38 1.49 -28.47
CA SER A 247 19.73 1.11 -28.89
C SER A 247 20.81 1.91 -28.18
N ASN A 248 21.93 1.28 -27.86
CA ASN A 248 23.11 1.96 -27.31
C ASN A 248 23.95 2.69 -28.38
N ASP A 249 23.88 2.23 -29.64
CA ASP A 249 24.55 2.81 -30.78
C ASP A 249 23.65 3.74 -31.63
N GLY A 250 22.39 3.91 -31.21
CA GLY A 250 21.41 4.75 -31.91
C GLY A 250 20.91 4.17 -33.22
N THR A 251 21.23 2.92 -33.56
CA THR A 251 20.78 2.30 -34.80
C THR A 251 19.42 1.61 -34.60
N ARG A 252 18.57 1.69 -35.65
CA ARG A 252 17.27 1.03 -35.67
C ARG A 252 17.41 -0.49 -35.63
N GLU A 253 18.37 -1.04 -36.37
CA GLU A 253 18.58 -2.51 -36.44
C GLU A 253 18.88 -3.09 -35.05
N ASN A 254 19.78 -2.47 -34.29
CA ASN A 254 20.10 -2.93 -32.95
C ASN A 254 18.93 -2.71 -31.97
N GLY A 255 18.22 -1.61 -32.14
CA GLY A 255 17.01 -1.34 -31.33
C GLY A 255 15.91 -2.36 -31.54
N GLU A 256 15.66 -2.82 -32.75
CA GLU A 256 14.71 -3.89 -33.07
C GLU A 256 15.11 -5.23 -32.44
N LYS A 257 16.41 -5.56 -32.39
CA LYS A 257 16.92 -6.73 -31.64
C LYS A 257 16.65 -6.61 -30.14
N ILE A 258 16.85 -5.42 -29.56
CA ILE A 258 16.57 -5.16 -28.15
C ILE A 258 15.08 -5.31 -27.86
N ILE A 259 14.21 -4.80 -28.73
CA ILE A 259 12.75 -4.95 -28.59
C ILE A 259 12.36 -6.44 -28.60
N ALA A 260 12.88 -7.22 -29.54
CA ALA A 260 12.65 -8.65 -29.57
C ALA A 260 13.05 -9.34 -28.27
N GLY A 261 14.24 -9.03 -27.74
CA GLY A 261 14.72 -9.57 -26.46
C GLY A 261 13.84 -9.15 -25.25
N ILE A 262 13.29 -7.93 -25.24
CA ILE A 262 12.34 -7.48 -24.19
C ILE A 262 11.05 -8.32 -24.26
N ILE A 263 10.53 -8.57 -25.46
CA ILE A 263 9.31 -9.38 -25.66
C ILE A 263 9.56 -10.83 -25.24
N GLU A 264 10.70 -11.41 -25.60
CA GLU A 264 11.10 -12.76 -25.18
C GLU A 264 11.22 -12.86 -23.65
N ALA A 265 11.82 -11.86 -22.99
CA ALA A 265 11.92 -11.81 -21.54
C ALA A 265 10.53 -11.69 -20.88
N HIS A 266 9.58 -10.95 -21.49
CA HIS A 266 8.21 -10.91 -21.05
C HIS A 266 7.52 -12.27 -21.18
N HIS A 267 7.64 -12.94 -22.33
CA HIS A 267 7.07 -14.28 -22.52
C HIS A 267 7.62 -15.27 -21.50
N PHE A 268 8.91 -15.18 -21.16
CA PHE A 268 9.50 -15.99 -20.09
C PHE A 268 8.84 -15.72 -18.74
N ALA A 269 8.63 -14.45 -18.37
CA ALA A 269 7.97 -14.10 -17.11
C ALA A 269 6.50 -14.54 -17.06
N VAL A 270 5.80 -14.57 -18.20
CA VAL A 270 4.42 -15.05 -18.29
C VAL A 270 4.35 -16.57 -18.12
N ALA A 271 5.32 -17.31 -18.65
CA ALA A 271 5.31 -18.77 -18.70
C ALA A 271 5.87 -19.44 -17.45
N ASP A 272 6.80 -18.77 -16.75
CA ASP A 272 7.54 -19.36 -15.62
C ASP A 272 7.29 -18.63 -14.30
N PRO A 273 6.71 -19.28 -13.27
CA PRO A 273 6.41 -18.65 -11.98
C PRO A 273 7.68 -18.17 -11.24
N PHE A 274 8.82 -18.81 -11.39
CA PHE A 274 10.07 -18.38 -10.77
C PHE A 274 10.56 -17.06 -11.38
N ARG A 275 10.46 -16.94 -12.71
CA ARG A 275 10.77 -15.68 -13.39
C ARG A 275 9.75 -14.60 -13.11
N ALA A 276 8.48 -14.95 -13.05
CA ALA A 276 7.39 -14.02 -12.69
C ALA A 276 7.60 -13.41 -11.31
N ALA A 277 7.94 -14.21 -10.29
CA ALA A 277 8.22 -13.74 -8.94
C ALA A 277 9.38 -12.74 -8.91
N THR A 278 10.48 -13.01 -9.65
CA THR A 278 11.62 -12.11 -9.76
C THR A 278 11.26 -10.82 -10.50
N HIS A 279 10.46 -10.91 -11.55
CA HIS A 279 9.98 -9.74 -12.30
C HIS A 279 9.11 -8.84 -11.40
N ASN A 280 8.17 -9.44 -10.67
CA ASN A 280 7.31 -8.73 -9.72
C ASN A 280 8.13 -8.04 -8.61
N LYS A 281 9.15 -8.71 -8.07
CA LYS A 281 10.05 -8.10 -7.06
C LYS A 281 10.73 -6.84 -7.61
N GLY A 282 11.22 -6.88 -8.84
CA GLY A 282 11.82 -5.72 -9.50
C GLY A 282 10.85 -4.55 -9.67
N VAL A 283 9.60 -4.81 -10.04
CA VAL A 283 8.54 -3.79 -10.12
C VAL A 283 8.25 -3.21 -8.73
N MET A 284 8.12 -4.06 -7.72
CA MET A 284 7.82 -3.63 -6.34
C MET A 284 8.95 -2.81 -5.72
N ASN A 285 10.23 -3.03 -6.09
CA ASN A 285 11.33 -2.19 -5.64
C ASN A 285 11.10 -0.70 -5.98
N ALA A 286 10.62 -0.40 -7.18
CA ALA A 286 10.34 0.98 -7.57
C ALA A 286 9.07 1.52 -6.91
N ILE A 287 7.99 0.73 -6.88
CA ILE A 287 6.72 1.15 -6.26
C ILE A 287 6.92 1.47 -4.77
N SER A 288 7.51 0.53 -4.01
CA SER A 288 7.73 0.71 -2.56
C SER A 288 8.70 1.85 -2.22
N SER A 289 9.57 2.24 -3.17
CA SER A 289 10.54 3.32 -2.96
C SER A 289 9.94 4.70 -3.10
N VAL A 290 8.81 4.84 -3.82
CA VAL A 290 8.16 6.11 -4.15
C VAL A 290 6.90 6.35 -3.32
N SER A 291 6.24 5.28 -2.85
CA SER A 291 4.95 5.31 -2.13
C SER A 291 5.07 5.53 -0.63
#